data_1d71b6634c32e6a5a9cd08b54173fcf6
#
_entry.id   1d71b6634c32e6a5a9cd08b54173fcf6
#
_cell.length_a   1.000
_cell.length_b   1.000
_cell.length_c   1.000
_cell.angle_alpha   90.00
_cell.angle_beta   90.00
_cell.angle_gamma   90.00
#
_symmetry.space_group_name_H-M   'P 1'
#
loop_
_entity.id
_entity.type
_entity.pdbx_description
1 polymer ?
#
loop_
_entity_poly.entity_id
_entity_poly.type
_entity_poly.pdbx_seq_one_letter_code
_entity_poly.pdbx_strand_id
1 'polypeptide(L)'
;VKQDIGSNNWVVDGSRSESGYPIMANDPHRAQGAPSLRYWVHLVGPGWNVIGGGEPSLPGVSIGHNEYGAWGLTVFSTDAEDLYVYETNPSNPNQYRYRGEWEEMTVITEEIPVRGQSAHTAELKYTRHGPVVFEDEGRNLAYAVRAGWMEVGGAPYLASLRMDQAKNWEEFRAACNYSNIPGENMIWADRDGTIGWQAVGIAPVRRNWSGLVPVPGDGRYEWDGYLPIISKPHVVNPEDGYFATANNDLIPRDYEHMNAVGFSWSDPYRWLRIVEVLDSGTRFSMADMMRLQTDELSIPARQLVPMLDDLAMMGQPERARQMLLDWDFVMDKHSIEATIYSAWEAELRQRTRDALMPSGLGGNLSLRKVIETIMVPPGTLGREPMLARNDLLSGALTTAMETLEGRLGADMSAWQYGQAAYHSATLRHPLGTAVDASTRAVLQAGPLPRGGYGSTVNQTGNGSNQTSGASFRIIIDTGDWD
;
A
#
# COMPACT_ATOMS: atom_id res chain seq x y z
N VAL A 1 -7.06 7.68 4.58
CA VAL A 1 -6.65 6.91 3.39
C VAL A 1 -6.67 5.45 3.78
N LYS A 2 -7.41 4.59 3.07
CA LYS A 2 -7.42 3.15 3.33
C LYS A 2 -6.04 2.59 3.01
N GLN A 3 -5.39 1.99 4.00
CA GLN A 3 -4.07 1.36 3.90
C GLN A 3 -4.08 0.01 3.14
N ASP A 4 -5.17 -0.33 2.46
CA ASP A 4 -5.37 -1.63 1.79
C ASP A 4 -4.84 -1.66 0.33
N ILE A 5 -4.09 -0.63 -0.07
CA ILE A 5 -3.47 -0.55 -1.39
C ILE A 5 -1.99 -0.85 -1.22
N GLY A 6 -1.57 -1.97 -1.79
CA GLY A 6 -0.19 -2.39 -1.77
C GLY A 6 0.17 -3.16 -3.03
N SER A 7 1.34 -3.73 -3.07
CA SER A 7 1.80 -4.61 -4.15
C SER A 7 3.09 -5.27 -3.73
N ASN A 8 3.47 -6.39 -4.37
CA ASN A 8 4.81 -6.90 -4.35
C ASN A 8 5.33 -6.99 -5.79
N ASN A 9 6.63 -6.75 -5.96
CA ASN A 9 7.33 -7.04 -7.18
C ASN A 9 8.78 -7.41 -6.84
N TRP A 10 9.31 -8.41 -7.49
CA TRP A 10 10.74 -8.71 -7.44
C TRP A 10 11.20 -9.28 -8.77
N VAL A 11 12.49 -9.17 -8.98
CA VAL A 11 13.18 -9.73 -10.13
C VAL A 11 14.49 -10.36 -9.67
N VAL A 12 14.83 -11.51 -10.22
CA VAL A 12 16.14 -12.14 -10.04
C VAL A 12 16.82 -12.21 -11.41
N ASP A 13 18.14 -12.08 -11.46
CA ASP A 13 18.91 -12.25 -12.68
C ASP A 13 19.13 -13.72 -13.06
N GLY A 14 19.70 -13.96 -14.21
CA GLY A 14 19.94 -15.33 -14.71
C GLY A 14 20.91 -16.14 -13.86
N SER A 15 21.77 -15.55 -13.06
CA SER A 15 22.66 -16.26 -12.15
C SER A 15 21.91 -16.91 -10.97
N ARG A 16 20.77 -16.36 -10.65
CA ARG A 16 19.88 -16.79 -9.55
C ARG A 16 18.65 -17.58 -10.02
N SER A 17 18.46 -17.80 -11.32
CA SER A 17 17.36 -18.60 -11.85
C SER A 17 17.84 -19.98 -12.32
N GLU A 18 16.95 -20.96 -12.32
CA GLU A 18 17.23 -22.30 -12.86
C GLU A 18 17.36 -22.28 -14.38
N SER A 19 16.57 -21.43 -15.06
CA SER A 19 16.61 -21.27 -16.53
C SER A 19 17.87 -20.57 -17.02
N GLY A 20 18.59 -19.85 -16.17
CA GLY A 20 19.72 -19.00 -16.54
C GLY A 20 19.30 -17.64 -17.10
N TYR A 21 18.01 -17.32 -17.12
CA TYR A 21 17.44 -16.05 -17.54
C TYR A 21 16.76 -15.33 -16.39
N PRO A 22 16.62 -14.00 -16.42
CA PRO A 22 15.88 -13.29 -15.39
C PRO A 22 14.45 -13.78 -15.24
N ILE A 23 13.98 -13.85 -13.96
CA ILE A 23 12.58 -14.12 -13.64
C ILE A 23 12.02 -12.94 -12.89
N MET A 24 10.89 -12.39 -13.34
CA MET A 24 10.13 -11.33 -12.69
C MET A 24 8.84 -11.89 -12.10
N ALA A 25 8.49 -11.47 -10.89
CA ALA A 25 7.20 -11.76 -10.25
C ALA A 25 6.53 -10.47 -9.80
N ASN A 26 5.22 -10.33 -10.03
CA ASN A 26 4.44 -9.17 -9.61
C ASN A 26 3.03 -9.57 -9.18
N ASP A 27 2.56 -8.99 -8.06
CA ASP A 27 1.19 -9.12 -7.57
C ASP A 27 0.69 -7.80 -6.97
N PRO A 28 0.02 -6.95 -7.76
CA PRO A 28 -0.58 -5.72 -7.27
C PRO A 28 -1.79 -5.99 -6.36
N HIS A 29 -1.79 -5.39 -5.17
CA HIS A 29 -2.86 -5.54 -4.20
C HIS A 29 -3.91 -4.44 -4.37
N ARG A 30 -5.15 -4.84 -4.59
CA ARG A 30 -6.32 -3.97 -4.77
C ARG A 30 -7.56 -4.64 -4.18
N ALA A 31 -8.67 -3.92 -4.19
CA ALA A 31 -9.95 -4.51 -3.88
C ALA A 31 -10.31 -5.64 -4.85
N GLN A 32 -10.79 -6.75 -4.30
CA GLN A 32 -11.22 -7.94 -5.05
C GLN A 32 -12.72 -7.97 -5.17
N GLY A 33 -13.21 -8.20 -6.37
CA GLY A 33 -14.64 -8.23 -6.69
C GLY A 33 -14.95 -9.13 -7.89
N ALA A 34 -16.19 -9.15 -8.30
CA ALA A 34 -16.65 -9.80 -9.52
C ALA A 34 -17.44 -8.75 -10.34
N PRO A 35 -17.04 -8.44 -11.58
CA PRO A 35 -15.83 -8.92 -12.26
C PRO A 35 -14.54 -8.44 -11.58
N SER A 36 -13.41 -9.08 -11.91
CA SER A 36 -12.10 -8.65 -11.46
C SER A 36 -11.80 -7.22 -11.94
N LEU A 37 -11.03 -6.46 -11.12
CA LEU A 37 -10.51 -5.16 -11.52
C LEU A 37 -9.62 -5.27 -12.76
N ARG A 38 -8.84 -6.36 -12.88
CA ARG A 38 -7.88 -6.49 -13.98
C ARG A 38 -8.37 -7.47 -15.03
N TYR A 39 -8.06 -7.14 -16.28
CA TYR A 39 -8.27 -7.99 -17.44
C TYR A 39 -6.93 -8.43 -18.03
N TRP A 40 -6.94 -9.56 -18.73
CA TRP A 40 -5.82 -10.03 -19.53
C TRP A 40 -6.04 -9.69 -20.99
N VAL A 41 -4.95 -9.31 -21.68
CA VAL A 41 -5.01 -9.01 -23.10
C VAL A 41 -3.68 -9.39 -23.76
N HIS A 42 -3.76 -9.88 -25.00
CA HIS A 42 -2.63 -10.04 -25.91
C HIS A 42 -2.90 -9.16 -27.13
N LEU A 43 -2.09 -8.11 -27.29
CA LEU A 43 -2.20 -7.14 -28.37
C LEU A 43 -1.15 -7.44 -29.43
N VAL A 44 -1.61 -7.81 -30.63
CA VAL A 44 -0.73 -8.10 -31.77
C VAL A 44 -1.09 -7.19 -32.94
N GLY A 45 -0.10 -6.47 -33.46
CA GLY A 45 -0.25 -5.56 -34.59
C GLY A 45 1.10 -5.09 -35.10
N PRO A 46 1.14 -4.25 -36.15
CA PRO A 46 2.42 -3.73 -36.63
C PRO A 46 3.19 -2.97 -35.52
N GLY A 47 4.34 -3.52 -35.10
CA GLY A 47 5.17 -2.98 -34.01
C GLY A 47 4.65 -3.25 -32.59
N TRP A 48 3.64 -4.14 -32.45
CA TRP A 48 3.05 -4.54 -31.17
C TRP A 48 2.96 -6.06 -31.08
N ASN A 49 3.55 -6.63 -30.05
CA ASN A 49 3.33 -8.00 -29.60
C ASN A 49 3.53 -8.01 -28.09
N VAL A 50 2.46 -7.70 -27.35
CA VAL A 50 2.51 -7.49 -25.90
C VAL A 50 1.36 -8.22 -25.23
N ILE A 51 1.67 -8.94 -24.15
CA ILE A 51 0.69 -9.67 -23.34
C ILE A 51 0.82 -9.31 -21.88
N GLY A 52 -0.32 -9.23 -21.19
CA GLY A 52 -0.33 -8.97 -19.74
C GLY A 52 -1.66 -8.46 -19.25
N GLY A 53 -1.63 -7.76 -18.12
CA GLY A 53 -2.80 -7.21 -17.44
C GLY A 53 -2.83 -5.70 -17.40
N GLY A 54 -4.06 -5.17 -17.40
CA GLY A 54 -4.36 -3.76 -17.25
C GLY A 54 -5.61 -3.52 -16.42
N GLU A 55 -5.95 -2.27 -16.21
CA GLU A 55 -7.21 -1.85 -15.60
C GLU A 55 -8.17 -1.36 -16.69
N PRO A 56 -9.50 -1.55 -16.56
CA PRO A 56 -10.45 -1.05 -17.54
C PRO A 56 -10.30 0.45 -17.79
N SER A 57 -10.43 0.87 -19.04
CA SER A 57 -10.29 2.25 -19.51
C SER A 57 -8.87 2.81 -19.52
N LEU A 58 -7.86 2.04 -19.12
CA LEU A 58 -6.44 2.42 -19.26
C LEU A 58 -5.84 1.80 -20.51
N PRO A 59 -5.04 2.54 -21.29
CA PRO A 59 -4.47 2.06 -22.54
C PRO A 59 -3.26 1.13 -22.30
N GLY A 60 -3.09 0.14 -23.19
CA GLY A 60 -1.93 -0.75 -23.20
C GLY A 60 -1.93 -1.80 -22.09
N VAL A 61 -0.74 -2.34 -21.83
CA VAL A 61 -0.45 -3.37 -20.82
C VAL A 61 0.36 -2.73 -19.68
N SER A 62 -0.25 -2.63 -18.50
CA SER A 62 0.43 -2.02 -17.35
C SER A 62 1.48 -2.95 -16.73
N ILE A 63 1.24 -4.27 -16.76
CA ILE A 63 2.09 -5.31 -16.20
C ILE A 63 2.10 -6.48 -17.19
N GLY A 64 3.25 -6.87 -17.67
CA GLY A 64 3.34 -7.95 -18.65
C GLY A 64 4.70 -8.04 -19.32
N HIS A 65 4.72 -8.48 -20.56
CA HIS A 65 5.93 -8.57 -21.37
C HIS A 65 5.63 -8.37 -22.86
N ASN A 66 6.66 -8.03 -23.59
CA ASN A 66 6.71 -8.10 -25.05
C ASN A 66 7.76 -9.16 -25.49
N GLU A 67 8.21 -9.14 -26.75
CA GLU A 67 9.20 -10.08 -27.28
C GLU A 67 10.62 -9.86 -26.72
N TYR A 68 10.89 -8.76 -25.99
CA TYR A 68 12.22 -8.35 -25.54
C TYR A 68 12.37 -8.41 -24.03
N GLY A 69 11.36 -7.98 -23.29
CA GLY A 69 11.44 -7.90 -21.85
C GLY A 69 10.08 -7.87 -21.17
N ALA A 70 10.14 -8.02 -19.86
CA ALA A 70 9.02 -8.03 -18.93
C ALA A 70 9.07 -6.82 -17.99
N TRP A 71 7.91 -6.32 -17.58
CA TRP A 71 7.80 -5.23 -16.61
C TRP A 71 6.67 -5.46 -15.62
N GLY A 72 6.89 -4.92 -14.44
CA GLY A 72 5.93 -4.93 -13.34
C GLY A 72 6.01 -3.64 -12.54
N LEU A 73 5.03 -3.45 -11.66
CA LEU A 73 4.93 -2.24 -10.86
C LEU A 73 4.43 -2.49 -9.44
N THR A 74 4.84 -1.61 -8.54
CA THR A 74 4.26 -1.46 -7.20
C THR A 74 4.13 0.01 -6.87
N VAL A 75 3.21 0.37 -5.97
CA VAL A 75 3.07 1.76 -5.55
C VAL A 75 4.38 2.27 -4.93
N PHE A 76 4.88 3.38 -5.47
CA PHE A 76 5.93 4.22 -4.89
C PHE A 76 5.27 5.49 -4.35
N SER A 77 5.23 5.63 -3.03
CA SER A 77 4.46 6.66 -2.34
C SER A 77 5.09 8.05 -2.48
N THR A 78 5.20 8.57 -3.71
CA THR A 78 5.61 9.96 -3.91
C THR A 78 4.62 10.90 -3.24
N ASP A 79 5.12 11.79 -2.41
CA ASP A 79 4.33 12.86 -1.80
C ASP A 79 4.15 14.02 -2.79
N ALA A 80 3.06 13.98 -3.53
CA ALA A 80 2.73 14.96 -4.56
C ALA A 80 1.55 15.87 -4.16
N GLU A 81 1.23 15.98 -2.88
CA GLU A 81 0.10 16.74 -2.37
C GLU A 81 0.52 17.62 -1.19
N ASP A 82 0.01 18.86 -1.15
CA ASP A 82 0.22 19.78 -0.04
C ASP A 82 -1.06 20.49 0.36
N LEU A 83 -1.22 20.70 1.67
CA LEU A 83 -2.34 21.44 2.23
C LEU A 83 -1.91 22.86 2.57
N TYR A 84 -2.54 23.83 1.90
CA TYR A 84 -2.32 25.26 2.10
C TYR A 84 -3.41 25.85 2.99
N VAL A 85 -3.01 26.63 4.01
CA VAL A 85 -3.91 27.32 4.92
C VAL A 85 -3.92 28.80 4.61
N TYR A 86 -5.08 29.34 4.32
CA TYR A 86 -5.28 30.73 3.94
C TYR A 86 -6.07 31.49 5.03
N GLU A 87 -5.68 32.75 5.28
CA GLU A 87 -6.52 33.73 5.92
C GLU A 87 -7.59 34.18 4.92
N THR A 88 -8.88 34.10 5.27
CA THR A 88 -9.99 34.62 4.48
C THR A 88 -10.42 36.00 4.96
N ASN A 89 -10.95 36.83 4.03
CA ASN A 89 -11.40 38.17 4.37
C ASN A 89 -12.71 38.09 5.21
N PRO A 90 -12.72 38.65 6.44
CA PRO A 90 -13.92 38.61 7.28
C PRO A 90 -15.14 39.32 6.66
N SER A 91 -14.93 40.24 5.69
CA SER A 91 -16.00 40.96 5.00
C SER A 91 -16.42 40.30 3.69
N ASN A 92 -15.60 39.37 3.14
CA ASN A 92 -15.88 38.62 1.92
C ASN A 92 -15.20 37.24 1.99
N PRO A 93 -15.87 36.18 2.43
CA PRO A 93 -15.27 34.86 2.61
C PRO A 93 -14.77 34.21 1.31
N ASN A 94 -15.09 34.77 0.13
CA ASN A 94 -14.58 34.34 -1.14
C ASN A 94 -13.25 35.03 -1.53
N GLN A 95 -12.64 35.78 -0.61
CA GLN A 95 -11.30 36.34 -0.76
C GLN A 95 -10.33 35.71 0.21
N TYR A 96 -9.13 35.41 -0.25
CA TYR A 96 -8.02 34.90 0.54
C TYR A 96 -6.80 35.80 0.46
N ARG A 97 -5.94 35.74 1.48
CA ARG A 97 -4.73 36.58 1.54
C ARG A 97 -3.55 35.92 0.86
N TYR A 98 -2.94 36.62 -0.09
CA TYR A 98 -1.72 36.19 -0.79
C TYR A 98 -0.75 37.36 -0.94
N ARG A 99 0.49 37.20 -0.49
CA ARG A 99 1.53 38.25 -0.52
C ARG A 99 1.10 39.61 0.05
N GLY A 100 0.21 39.56 1.04
CA GLY A 100 -0.29 40.76 1.71
C GLY A 100 -1.56 41.34 1.11
N GLU A 101 -1.97 40.94 -0.08
CA GLU A 101 -3.16 41.42 -0.78
C GLU A 101 -4.32 40.41 -0.72
N TRP A 102 -5.56 40.89 -0.90
CA TRP A 102 -6.73 40.05 -1.02
C TRP A 102 -6.95 39.63 -2.47
N GLU A 103 -6.95 38.32 -2.73
CA GLU A 103 -7.27 37.71 -4.02
C GLU A 103 -8.64 37.03 -3.99
N GLU A 104 -9.40 37.08 -5.06
CA GLU A 104 -10.69 36.41 -5.23
C GLU A 104 -10.47 34.88 -5.45
N MET A 105 -11.28 34.07 -4.78
CA MET A 105 -11.42 32.66 -5.13
C MET A 105 -12.19 32.54 -6.45
N THR A 106 -11.84 31.55 -7.26
CA THR A 106 -12.71 31.11 -8.35
C THR A 106 -13.84 30.29 -7.74
N VAL A 107 -15.09 30.70 -7.92
CA VAL A 107 -16.27 29.99 -7.44
C VAL A 107 -17.03 29.43 -8.63
N ILE A 108 -17.24 28.10 -8.64
CA ILE A 108 -17.99 27.38 -9.66
C ILE A 108 -19.23 26.81 -8.98
N THR A 109 -20.42 27.16 -9.48
CA THR A 109 -21.68 26.64 -8.97
C THR A 109 -22.08 25.42 -9.81
N GLU A 110 -22.28 24.28 -9.15
CA GLU A 110 -22.70 23.02 -9.76
C GLU A 110 -24.03 22.55 -9.19
N GLU A 111 -24.94 22.09 -10.05
CA GLU A 111 -26.17 21.41 -9.64
C GLU A 111 -25.97 19.90 -9.72
N ILE A 112 -26.01 19.23 -8.57
CA ILE A 112 -25.79 17.79 -8.45
C ILE A 112 -27.16 17.10 -8.36
N PRO A 113 -27.61 16.38 -9.40
CA PRO A 113 -28.87 15.64 -9.36
C PRO A 113 -28.84 14.54 -8.29
N VAL A 114 -29.84 14.53 -7.41
CA VAL A 114 -29.98 13.50 -6.36
C VAL A 114 -31.22 12.66 -6.65
N ARG A 115 -31.04 11.33 -6.76
CA ARG A 115 -32.17 10.43 -7.05
C ARG A 115 -33.25 10.51 -5.97
N GLY A 116 -34.45 10.90 -6.36
CA GLY A 116 -35.62 10.97 -5.48
C GLY A 116 -35.64 12.22 -4.57
N GLN A 117 -34.79 13.21 -4.81
CA GLN A 117 -34.73 14.48 -4.11
C GLN A 117 -34.56 15.63 -5.10
N SER A 118 -34.66 16.88 -4.62
CA SER A 118 -34.24 18.06 -5.40
C SER A 118 -32.74 18.03 -5.64
N ALA A 119 -32.29 18.62 -6.76
CA ALA A 119 -30.86 18.80 -7.00
C ALA A 119 -30.20 19.56 -5.84
N HIS A 120 -28.97 19.17 -5.50
CA HIS A 120 -28.14 19.89 -4.54
C HIS A 120 -27.23 20.89 -5.29
N THR A 121 -27.33 22.17 -4.91
CA THR A 121 -26.43 23.20 -5.43
C THR A 121 -25.18 23.23 -4.57
N ALA A 122 -24.00 23.03 -5.19
CA ALA A 122 -22.72 23.10 -4.54
C ALA A 122 -21.89 24.27 -5.11
N GLU A 123 -21.27 25.06 -4.22
CA GLU A 123 -20.27 26.05 -4.59
C GLU A 123 -18.88 25.45 -4.42
N LEU A 124 -18.16 25.26 -5.54
CA LEU A 124 -16.81 24.74 -5.57
C LEU A 124 -15.85 25.93 -5.63
N LYS A 125 -15.09 26.11 -4.54
CA LYS A 125 -14.17 27.23 -4.38
C LYS A 125 -12.73 26.78 -4.68
N TYR A 126 -11.99 27.63 -5.38
CA TYR A 126 -10.60 27.36 -5.73
C TYR A 126 -9.74 28.56 -5.39
N THR A 127 -8.62 28.31 -4.76
CA THR A 127 -7.51 29.25 -4.65
C THR A 127 -6.52 29.01 -5.78
N ARG A 128 -5.46 29.84 -5.88
CA ARG A 128 -4.36 29.63 -6.82
C ARG A 128 -3.62 28.28 -6.66
N HIS A 129 -3.69 27.65 -5.48
CA HIS A 129 -3.06 26.35 -5.21
C HIS A 129 -4.00 25.17 -5.46
N GLY A 130 -5.30 25.41 -5.65
CA GLY A 130 -6.24 24.34 -5.93
C GLY A 130 -7.57 24.46 -5.18
N PRO A 131 -8.37 23.38 -5.14
CA PRO A 131 -9.68 23.37 -4.50
C PRO A 131 -9.60 23.58 -2.99
N VAL A 132 -10.55 24.37 -2.48
CA VAL A 132 -10.80 24.53 -1.06
C VAL A 132 -11.56 23.30 -0.56
N VAL A 133 -10.99 22.55 0.38
CA VAL A 133 -11.55 21.31 0.91
C VAL A 133 -12.20 21.47 2.28
N PHE A 134 -11.88 22.58 2.97
CA PHE A 134 -12.47 22.91 4.26
C PHE A 134 -12.38 24.39 4.54
N GLU A 135 -13.42 24.98 5.14
CA GLU A 135 -13.45 26.36 5.62
C GLU A 135 -13.76 26.37 7.13
N ASP A 136 -12.98 27.13 7.89
CA ASP A 136 -13.22 27.42 9.29
C ASP A 136 -13.67 28.89 9.43
N GLU A 137 -14.95 29.11 9.29
CA GLU A 137 -15.53 30.46 9.35
C GLU A 137 -15.26 31.15 10.70
N GLY A 138 -15.23 30.38 11.80
CA GLY A 138 -14.99 30.92 13.14
C GLY A 138 -13.59 31.50 13.31
N ARG A 139 -12.62 31.02 12.53
CA ARG A 139 -11.23 31.50 12.53
C ARG A 139 -10.86 32.29 11.28
N ASN A 140 -11.77 32.45 10.33
CA ASN A 140 -11.52 33.05 9.01
C ASN A 140 -10.36 32.33 8.29
N LEU A 141 -10.44 31.00 8.18
CA LEU A 141 -9.44 30.18 7.51
C LEU A 141 -10.08 29.33 6.42
N ALA A 142 -9.36 29.16 5.31
CA ALA A 142 -9.66 28.18 4.27
C ALA A 142 -8.47 27.25 4.04
N TYR A 143 -8.76 26.00 3.74
CA TYR A 143 -7.77 24.96 3.50
C TYR A 143 -7.90 24.48 2.06
N ALA A 144 -6.86 24.68 1.25
CA ALA A 144 -6.84 24.26 -0.13
C ALA A 144 -5.76 23.20 -0.38
N VAL A 145 -6.06 22.25 -1.25
CA VAL A 145 -5.14 21.18 -1.65
C VAL A 145 -4.49 21.53 -2.97
N ARG A 146 -3.17 21.47 -3.03
CA ARG A 146 -2.41 21.40 -4.29
C ARG A 146 -1.95 19.98 -4.51
N ALA A 147 -2.26 19.40 -5.68
CA ALA A 147 -1.93 18.03 -6.00
C ALA A 147 -1.33 17.92 -7.40
N GLY A 148 -0.16 17.29 -7.51
CA GLY A 148 0.53 17.11 -8.79
C GLY A 148 -0.26 16.24 -9.77
N TRP A 149 -1.10 15.34 -9.30
CA TRP A 149 -1.98 14.52 -10.12
C TRP A 149 -3.19 15.31 -10.71
N MET A 150 -3.38 16.57 -10.32
CA MET A 150 -4.36 17.49 -10.94
C MET A 150 -3.75 18.34 -12.05
N GLU A 151 -2.44 18.23 -12.29
CA GLU A 151 -1.78 18.98 -13.35
C GLU A 151 -2.24 18.55 -14.74
N VAL A 152 -2.42 19.53 -15.62
CA VAL A 152 -2.88 19.30 -16.99
C VAL A 152 -1.86 18.47 -17.76
N GLY A 153 -2.32 17.43 -18.44
CA GLY A 153 -1.48 16.53 -19.25
C GLY A 153 -0.93 15.31 -18.49
N GLY A 154 -1.20 15.19 -17.19
CA GLY A 154 -0.77 14.07 -16.34
C GLY A 154 -1.73 12.88 -16.39
N ALA A 155 -2.13 12.40 -17.56
CA ALA A 155 -3.06 11.25 -17.63
C ALA A 155 -2.41 9.96 -17.12
N PRO A 156 -3.14 9.16 -16.28
CA PRO A 156 -2.61 7.93 -15.69
C PRO A 156 -2.22 6.90 -16.74
N TYR A 157 -1.10 6.21 -16.49
CA TYR A 157 -0.63 5.05 -17.27
C TYR A 157 -0.41 5.27 -18.77
N LEU A 158 -0.45 6.50 -19.31
CA LEU A 158 -0.16 6.74 -20.73
C LEU A 158 1.27 6.33 -21.14
N ALA A 159 2.20 6.34 -20.20
CA ALA A 159 3.56 5.85 -20.41
C ALA A 159 3.60 4.36 -20.79
N SER A 160 2.59 3.56 -20.39
CA SER A 160 2.50 2.13 -20.74
C SER A 160 2.56 1.90 -22.24
N LEU A 161 1.95 2.77 -23.06
CA LEU A 161 2.01 2.64 -24.51
C LEU A 161 3.45 2.71 -25.09
N ARG A 162 4.38 3.40 -24.40
CA ARG A 162 5.80 3.40 -24.77
C ARG A 162 6.54 2.23 -24.14
N MET A 163 6.18 1.86 -22.90
CA MET A 163 6.75 0.70 -22.22
C MET A 163 6.45 -0.58 -22.97
N ASP A 164 5.23 -0.74 -23.50
CA ASP A 164 4.79 -1.88 -24.30
C ASP A 164 5.67 -2.15 -25.53
N GLN A 165 6.37 -1.12 -26.04
CA GLN A 165 7.22 -1.16 -27.23
C GLN A 165 8.72 -1.12 -26.90
N ALA A 166 9.10 -1.04 -25.65
CA ALA A 166 10.50 -0.99 -25.22
C ALA A 166 11.20 -2.33 -25.52
N LYS A 167 12.44 -2.24 -26.03
CA LYS A 167 13.24 -3.40 -26.44
C LYS A 167 14.39 -3.69 -25.49
N ASN A 168 14.71 -2.75 -24.60
CA ASN A 168 15.81 -2.82 -23.66
C ASN A 168 15.54 -1.88 -22.48
N TRP A 169 16.39 -1.92 -21.47
CA TRP A 169 16.31 -1.08 -20.28
C TRP A 169 16.33 0.41 -20.60
N GLU A 170 17.15 0.85 -21.53
CA GLU A 170 17.28 2.29 -21.86
C GLU A 170 15.99 2.83 -22.44
N GLU A 171 15.35 2.10 -23.35
CA GLU A 171 14.07 2.48 -23.96
C GLU A 171 12.94 2.43 -22.91
N PHE A 172 12.93 1.40 -22.04
CA PHE A 172 11.97 1.29 -20.95
C PHE A 172 12.12 2.46 -19.96
N ARG A 173 13.36 2.75 -19.53
CA ARG A 173 13.64 3.86 -18.64
C ARG A 173 13.30 5.22 -19.28
N ALA A 174 13.52 5.40 -20.57
CA ALA A 174 13.07 6.60 -21.29
C ALA A 174 11.55 6.71 -21.30
N ALA A 175 10.81 5.59 -21.44
CA ALA A 175 9.36 5.58 -21.32
C ALA A 175 8.89 5.96 -19.92
N CYS A 176 9.57 5.51 -18.86
CA CYS A 176 9.30 5.86 -17.47
C CYS A 176 9.27 7.37 -17.22
N ASN A 177 10.02 8.16 -17.99
CA ASN A 177 10.04 9.63 -17.85
C ASN A 177 8.69 10.32 -18.15
N TYR A 178 7.75 9.58 -18.73
CA TYR A 178 6.38 10.05 -19.01
C TYR A 178 5.35 9.52 -18.00
N SER A 179 5.76 8.73 -17.01
CA SER A 179 4.88 8.14 -16.02
C SER A 179 4.67 9.09 -14.83
N ASN A 180 3.82 10.09 -15.02
CA ASN A 180 3.52 11.11 -14.00
C ASN A 180 2.66 10.57 -12.88
N ILE A 181 1.62 9.78 -13.17
CA ILE A 181 0.66 9.23 -12.22
C ILE A 181 0.20 7.83 -12.63
N PRO A 182 -0.02 6.94 -11.65
CA PRO A 182 0.38 7.08 -10.24
C PRO A 182 1.90 7.03 -10.03
N GLY A 183 2.37 7.35 -8.81
CA GLY A 183 3.75 7.07 -8.41
C GLY A 183 3.98 5.58 -8.24
N GLU A 184 4.93 5.02 -8.99
CA GLU A 184 5.17 3.58 -9.04
C GLU A 184 6.67 3.25 -8.97
N ASN A 185 6.98 2.06 -8.47
CA ASN A 185 8.24 1.36 -8.67
C ASN A 185 8.12 0.56 -9.97
N MET A 186 8.80 0.96 -11.01
CA MET A 186 8.82 0.24 -12.28
C MET A 186 9.99 -0.73 -12.30
N ILE A 187 9.74 -2.01 -12.52
CA ILE A 187 10.75 -3.05 -12.64
C ILE A 187 10.78 -3.57 -14.06
N TRP A 188 12.00 -3.84 -14.55
CA TRP A 188 12.29 -4.40 -15.86
C TRP A 188 13.17 -5.65 -15.74
N ALA A 189 12.92 -6.61 -16.61
CA ALA A 189 13.80 -7.75 -16.87
C ALA A 189 13.80 -8.08 -18.37
N ASP A 190 14.95 -8.36 -18.96
CA ASP A 190 15.00 -8.69 -20.38
C ASP A 190 15.75 -10.00 -20.68
N ARG A 191 15.62 -10.46 -21.93
CA ARG A 191 16.25 -11.69 -22.44
C ARG A 191 17.77 -11.59 -22.50
N ASP A 192 18.33 -10.37 -22.53
CA ASP A 192 19.78 -10.16 -22.58
C ASP A 192 20.40 -10.20 -21.16
N GLY A 193 19.56 -10.39 -20.13
CA GLY A 193 19.96 -10.57 -18.75
C GLY A 193 19.94 -9.31 -17.90
N THR A 194 19.48 -8.17 -18.45
CA THR A 194 19.39 -6.93 -17.70
C THR A 194 18.18 -6.95 -16.76
N ILE A 195 18.41 -6.58 -15.50
CA ILE A 195 17.35 -6.29 -14.54
C ILE A 195 17.46 -4.83 -14.08
N GLY A 196 16.33 -4.15 -13.92
CA GLY A 196 16.34 -2.74 -13.57
C GLY A 196 15.12 -2.29 -12.76
N TRP A 197 15.31 -1.22 -12.00
CA TRP A 197 14.26 -0.53 -11.26
C TRP A 197 14.35 0.98 -11.47
N GLN A 198 13.22 1.64 -11.66
CA GLN A 198 13.07 3.08 -11.72
C GLN A 198 11.85 3.53 -10.91
N ALA A 199 12.04 4.40 -9.94
CA ALA A 199 10.93 5.08 -9.28
C ALA A 199 10.32 6.13 -10.21
N VAL A 200 8.98 6.14 -10.36
CA VAL A 200 8.27 7.10 -11.21
C VAL A 200 7.23 7.91 -10.42
N GLY A 201 6.53 8.80 -11.07
CA GLY A 201 5.50 9.67 -10.51
C GLY A 201 5.96 11.13 -10.39
N ILE A 202 5.01 12.04 -10.51
CA ILE A 202 5.24 13.48 -10.39
C ILE A 202 5.69 13.81 -8.95
N ALA A 203 6.75 14.63 -8.82
CA ALA A 203 7.35 14.97 -7.53
C ALA A 203 7.62 16.47 -7.47
N PRO A 204 6.85 17.24 -6.69
CA PRO A 204 7.06 18.69 -6.57
C PRO A 204 8.35 19.01 -5.83
N VAL A 205 9.09 19.99 -6.33
CA VAL A 205 10.31 20.47 -5.68
C VAL A 205 9.93 21.49 -4.60
N ARG A 206 10.15 21.12 -3.35
CA ARG A 206 9.98 21.95 -2.15
C ARG A 206 11.34 22.37 -1.63
N ARG A 207 11.68 23.67 -1.73
CA ARG A 207 13.05 24.13 -1.41
C ARG A 207 13.40 24.08 0.07
N ASN A 208 12.48 24.47 0.95
CA ASN A 208 12.75 24.72 2.36
C ASN A 208 11.70 24.14 3.32
N TRP A 209 10.95 23.15 2.87
CA TRP A 209 9.92 22.47 3.65
C TRP A 209 9.68 21.05 3.12
N SER A 210 9.09 20.19 3.94
CA SER A 210 9.00 18.75 3.69
C SER A 210 7.67 18.28 3.09
N GLY A 211 6.61 19.12 3.09
CA GLY A 211 5.26 18.69 2.74
C GLY A 211 4.50 17.94 3.85
N LEU A 212 5.16 17.60 4.96
CA LEU A 212 4.57 16.76 6.03
C LEU A 212 3.47 17.43 6.86
N VAL A 213 3.36 18.76 6.80
CA VAL A 213 2.40 19.54 7.57
C VAL A 213 1.78 20.62 6.71
N PRO A 214 0.53 21.07 7.03
CA PRO A 214 -0.08 22.20 6.36
C PRO A 214 0.82 23.45 6.45
N VAL A 215 0.88 24.22 5.38
CA VAL A 215 1.68 25.44 5.29
C VAL A 215 0.82 26.66 4.97
N PRO A 216 1.22 27.89 5.38
CA PRO A 216 0.53 29.10 4.96
C PRO A 216 0.50 29.26 3.44
N GLY A 217 -0.70 29.58 2.91
CA GLY A 217 -0.92 29.82 1.48
C GLY A 217 -0.57 31.25 1.03
N ASP A 218 0.29 31.93 1.76
CA ASP A 218 0.60 33.34 1.63
C ASP A 218 1.76 33.69 0.66
N GLY A 219 2.26 32.70 -0.08
CA GLY A 219 3.31 32.84 -1.07
C GLY A 219 4.73 32.57 -0.59
N ARG A 220 4.91 32.13 0.69
CA ARG A 220 6.22 31.73 1.21
C ARG A 220 6.61 30.29 0.89
N TYR A 221 5.61 29.44 0.59
CA TYR A 221 5.75 28.00 0.38
C TYR A 221 5.22 27.61 -1.00
N GLU A 222 6.04 27.82 -2.02
CA GLU A 222 5.67 27.51 -3.41
C GLU A 222 6.41 26.27 -3.90
N TRP A 223 5.78 25.52 -4.80
CA TRP A 223 6.51 24.51 -5.57
C TRP A 223 7.39 25.18 -6.61
N ASP A 224 8.63 24.76 -6.69
CA ASP A 224 9.62 25.23 -7.65
C ASP A 224 9.75 24.27 -8.85
N GLY A 225 8.61 23.95 -9.45
CA GLY A 225 8.51 22.99 -10.52
C GLY A 225 8.51 21.54 -10.01
N TYR A 226 8.92 20.63 -10.87
CA TYR A 226 8.91 19.18 -10.62
C TYR A 226 10.27 18.56 -10.86
N LEU A 227 10.62 17.58 -10.04
CA LEU A 227 11.82 16.77 -10.22
C LEU A 227 11.66 15.94 -11.51
N PRO A 228 12.64 15.93 -12.42
CA PRO A 228 12.63 15.00 -13.55
C PRO A 228 12.50 13.57 -13.09
N ILE A 229 11.58 12.78 -13.65
CA ILE A 229 11.28 11.43 -13.18
C ILE A 229 12.53 10.55 -13.20
N ILE A 230 13.35 10.64 -14.25
CA ILE A 230 14.60 9.88 -14.36
C ILE A 230 15.67 10.26 -13.34
N SER A 231 15.51 11.40 -12.64
CA SER A 231 16.38 11.79 -11.52
C SER A 231 15.98 11.13 -10.20
N LYS A 232 14.83 10.46 -10.16
CA LYS A 232 14.41 9.67 -8.99
C LYS A 232 15.32 8.45 -8.79
N PRO A 233 15.28 7.82 -7.61
CA PRO A 233 16.06 6.63 -7.35
C PRO A 233 15.85 5.54 -8.40
N HIS A 234 16.92 4.88 -8.79
CA HIS A 234 16.93 3.79 -9.76
C HIS A 234 18.14 2.88 -9.52
N VAL A 235 18.08 1.67 -10.05
CA VAL A 235 19.19 0.72 -10.08
C VAL A 235 19.11 -0.11 -11.36
N VAL A 236 20.26 -0.54 -11.84
CA VAL A 236 20.39 -1.50 -12.94
C VAL A 236 21.45 -2.54 -12.57
N ASN A 237 21.17 -3.81 -12.80
CA ASN A 237 22.05 -4.95 -12.53
C ASN A 237 22.70 -4.85 -11.13
N PRO A 238 21.90 -4.85 -10.04
CA PRO A 238 22.45 -4.78 -8.68
C PRO A 238 23.38 -5.98 -8.42
N GLU A 239 24.43 -5.76 -7.61
CA GLU A 239 25.45 -6.77 -7.28
C GLU A 239 24.85 -8.02 -6.62
N ASP A 240 23.74 -7.87 -5.87
CA ASP A 240 23.04 -8.98 -5.23
C ASP A 240 22.31 -9.89 -6.25
N GLY A 241 22.23 -9.50 -7.53
CA GLY A 241 21.56 -10.26 -8.58
C GLY A 241 20.03 -10.31 -8.44
N TYR A 242 19.43 -9.43 -7.64
CA TYR A 242 17.99 -9.27 -7.53
C TYR A 242 17.60 -7.85 -7.10
N PHE A 243 16.33 -7.51 -7.31
CA PHE A 243 15.70 -6.34 -6.75
C PHE A 243 14.29 -6.66 -6.29
N ALA A 244 13.86 -6.10 -5.16
CA ALA A 244 12.52 -6.36 -4.60
C ALA A 244 11.89 -5.08 -4.05
N THR A 245 10.58 -4.95 -4.20
CA THR A 245 9.79 -3.87 -3.65
C THR A 245 8.43 -4.38 -3.14
N ALA A 246 8.04 -3.91 -1.98
CA ALA A 246 6.74 -4.18 -1.36
C ALA A 246 6.13 -2.89 -0.78
N ASN A 247 6.30 -1.76 -1.48
CA ASN A 247 5.88 -0.40 -1.10
C ASN A 247 6.65 0.19 0.09
N ASN A 248 7.75 -0.44 0.48
CA ASN A 248 8.65 0.04 1.54
C ASN A 248 9.55 1.16 1.04
N ASP A 249 10.24 1.81 1.96
CA ASP A 249 11.26 2.80 1.65
C ASP A 249 12.45 2.15 0.94
N LEU A 250 12.72 2.58 -0.29
CA LEU A 250 13.83 2.15 -1.15
C LEU A 250 14.75 3.31 -1.52
N ILE A 251 14.57 4.46 -0.86
CA ILE A 251 15.36 5.66 -1.17
C ILE A 251 16.75 5.53 -0.55
N PRO A 252 17.82 5.76 -1.32
CA PRO A 252 19.17 5.84 -0.77
C PRO A 252 19.26 6.90 0.35
N ARG A 253 20.01 6.61 1.42
CA ARG A 253 20.10 7.49 2.60
C ARG A 253 20.67 8.88 2.31
N ASP A 254 21.48 8.99 1.27
CA ASP A 254 22.15 10.19 0.81
C ASP A 254 21.42 10.87 -0.37
N TYR A 255 20.20 10.46 -0.66
CA TYR A 255 19.41 11.04 -1.76
C TYR A 255 19.04 12.49 -1.47
N GLU A 256 19.52 13.41 -2.32
CA GLU A 256 19.45 14.86 -2.09
C GLU A 256 18.02 15.47 -2.23
N HIS A 257 17.09 14.77 -2.88
CA HIS A 257 15.75 15.29 -3.18
C HIS A 257 14.63 14.67 -2.31
N MET A 258 14.93 14.31 -1.06
CA MET A 258 13.95 13.70 -0.14
C MET A 258 12.65 14.50 -0.02
N ASN A 259 12.74 15.84 0.06
CA ASN A 259 11.55 16.70 0.17
C ASN A 259 10.64 16.69 -1.06
N ALA A 260 11.15 16.24 -2.22
CA ALA A 260 10.33 16.07 -3.42
C ALA A 260 9.68 14.68 -3.48
N VAL A 261 10.33 13.66 -2.90
CA VAL A 261 9.87 12.28 -2.99
C VAL A 261 8.92 11.92 -1.85
N GLY A 262 9.27 12.29 -0.61
CA GLY A 262 8.41 12.06 0.57
C GLY A 262 8.99 11.12 1.61
N PHE A 263 8.23 10.91 2.69
CA PHE A 263 8.68 10.27 3.93
C PHE A 263 7.72 9.19 4.45
N SER A 264 6.67 8.85 3.70
CA SER A 264 5.62 7.92 4.16
C SER A 264 5.59 6.65 3.32
N TRP A 265 5.96 5.53 3.92
CA TRP A 265 6.11 4.24 3.27
C TRP A 265 5.35 3.15 4.02
N SER A 266 5.08 2.06 3.33
CA SER A 266 4.56 0.85 3.99
C SER A 266 5.60 0.25 4.95
N ASP A 267 5.14 -0.43 5.99
CA ASP A 267 6.01 -1.21 6.86
C ASP A 267 6.83 -2.23 6.04
N PRO A 268 8.09 -2.52 6.39
CA PRO A 268 9.01 -3.26 5.54
C PRO A 268 8.83 -4.78 5.58
N TYR A 269 7.87 -5.32 6.32
CA TYR A 269 7.83 -6.75 6.68
C TYR A 269 7.63 -7.68 5.50
N ARG A 270 6.83 -7.30 4.50
CA ARG A 270 6.68 -8.08 3.25
C ARG A 270 7.99 -8.11 2.48
N TRP A 271 8.64 -6.96 2.35
CA TRP A 271 9.94 -6.84 1.70
C TRP A 271 11.02 -7.64 2.43
N LEU A 272 11.08 -7.57 3.77
CA LEU A 272 12.04 -8.35 4.57
C LEU A 272 11.87 -9.85 4.33
N ARG A 273 10.64 -10.35 4.21
CA ARG A 273 10.40 -11.76 3.91
C ARG A 273 10.80 -12.15 2.50
N ILE A 274 10.52 -11.29 1.51
CA ILE A 274 10.96 -11.50 0.12
C ILE A 274 12.49 -11.57 0.07
N VAL A 275 13.18 -10.62 0.65
CA VAL A 275 14.65 -10.57 0.69
C VAL A 275 15.23 -11.77 1.44
N GLU A 276 14.67 -12.16 2.59
CA GLU A 276 15.11 -13.34 3.34
C GLU A 276 15.09 -14.61 2.47
N VAL A 277 14.07 -14.76 1.63
CA VAL A 277 13.99 -15.91 0.69
C VAL A 277 14.99 -15.73 -0.46
N LEU A 278 15.06 -14.56 -1.06
CA LEU A 278 15.97 -14.31 -2.18
C LEU A 278 17.45 -14.42 -1.77
N ASP A 279 17.79 -14.09 -0.53
CA ASP A 279 19.17 -14.22 0.02
C ASP A 279 19.55 -15.67 0.37
N SER A 280 18.65 -16.63 0.26
CA SER A 280 18.96 -18.04 0.62
C SER A 280 20.06 -18.70 -0.23
N GLY A 281 20.52 -18.02 -1.30
CA GLY A 281 21.55 -18.53 -2.20
C GLY A 281 21.11 -19.63 -3.17
N THR A 282 19.81 -19.98 -3.17
CA THR A 282 19.21 -20.96 -4.05
C THR A 282 19.03 -20.37 -5.45
N ARG A 283 19.14 -21.20 -6.50
CA ARG A 283 18.63 -20.86 -7.82
C ARG A 283 17.13 -21.10 -7.86
N PHE A 284 16.38 -20.13 -8.34
CA PHE A 284 14.93 -20.12 -8.26
C PHE A 284 14.28 -20.66 -9.53
N SER A 285 13.29 -21.52 -9.36
CA SER A 285 12.35 -21.93 -10.39
C SER A 285 11.10 -21.04 -10.41
N MET A 286 10.28 -21.16 -11.46
CA MET A 286 8.93 -20.57 -11.50
C MET A 286 8.06 -21.02 -10.31
N ALA A 287 8.20 -22.27 -9.89
CA ALA A 287 7.46 -22.81 -8.73
C ALA A 287 7.89 -22.16 -7.40
N ASP A 288 9.17 -21.81 -7.24
CA ASP A 288 9.66 -21.07 -6.07
C ASP A 288 9.04 -19.66 -6.02
N MET A 289 8.96 -19.00 -7.17
CA MET A 289 8.32 -17.69 -7.26
C MET A 289 6.83 -17.74 -6.92
N MET A 290 6.12 -18.80 -7.34
CA MET A 290 4.71 -19.02 -6.96
C MET A 290 4.57 -19.23 -5.44
N ARG A 291 5.47 -20.02 -4.84
CA ARG A 291 5.47 -20.22 -3.38
C ARG A 291 5.72 -18.92 -2.64
N LEU A 292 6.67 -18.11 -3.11
CA LEU A 292 6.96 -16.82 -2.50
C LEU A 292 5.80 -15.82 -2.63
N GLN A 293 5.08 -15.76 -3.77
CA GLN A 293 3.89 -14.92 -3.90
C GLN A 293 2.75 -15.31 -2.95
N THR A 294 2.74 -16.55 -2.48
CA THR A 294 1.72 -17.08 -1.57
C THR A 294 2.27 -17.37 -0.17
N ASP A 295 3.45 -16.82 0.17
CA ASP A 295 4.08 -17.01 1.48
C ASP A 295 3.30 -16.26 2.56
N GLU A 296 2.92 -16.97 3.60
CA GLU A 296 2.09 -16.50 4.72
C GLU A 296 2.87 -16.34 6.03
N LEU A 297 4.21 -16.44 6.01
CA LEU A 297 5.01 -16.24 7.21
C LEU A 297 5.00 -14.78 7.67
N SER A 298 4.68 -14.56 8.95
CA SER A 298 4.62 -13.23 9.57
C SER A 298 5.93 -12.88 10.27
N ILE A 299 6.73 -12.00 9.68
CA ILE A 299 7.91 -11.42 10.34
C ILE A 299 7.55 -10.69 11.64
N PRO A 300 6.47 -9.88 11.71
CA PRO A 300 6.04 -9.27 12.96
C PRO A 300 5.71 -10.28 14.06
N ALA A 301 5.04 -11.39 13.74
CA ALA A 301 4.76 -12.43 14.72
C ALA A 301 6.06 -13.04 15.28
N ARG A 302 7.01 -13.34 14.41
CA ARG A 302 8.34 -13.87 14.78
C ARG A 302 9.13 -12.90 15.68
N GLN A 303 8.87 -11.58 15.60
CA GLN A 303 9.49 -10.57 16.46
C GLN A 303 8.74 -10.35 17.77
N LEU A 304 7.41 -10.31 17.74
CA LEU A 304 6.58 -9.97 18.91
C LEU A 304 6.30 -11.15 19.84
N VAL A 305 6.01 -12.32 19.29
CA VAL A 305 5.60 -13.48 20.10
C VAL A 305 6.63 -13.90 21.16
N PRO A 306 7.95 -13.92 20.86
CA PRO A 306 8.94 -14.23 21.89
C PRO A 306 8.94 -13.30 23.10
N MET A 307 8.40 -12.07 22.95
CA MET A 307 8.26 -11.12 24.07
C MET A 307 7.23 -11.55 25.13
N LEU A 308 6.43 -12.57 24.83
CA LEU A 308 5.46 -13.17 25.77
C LEU A 308 6.11 -14.19 26.70
N ASP A 309 7.33 -14.68 26.42
CA ASP A 309 7.94 -15.81 27.13
C ASP A 309 8.10 -15.57 28.65
N ASP A 310 8.57 -14.37 29.02
CA ASP A 310 8.81 -14.00 30.41
C ASP A 310 7.53 -13.53 31.17
N LEU A 311 6.35 -13.58 30.53
CA LEU A 311 5.12 -13.07 31.13
C LEU A 311 4.35 -14.19 31.85
N ALA A 312 4.02 -13.96 33.10
CA ALA A 312 3.12 -14.86 33.85
C ALA A 312 1.66 -14.49 33.60
N MET A 313 0.87 -15.40 33.08
CA MET A 313 -0.55 -15.25 32.84
C MET A 313 -1.34 -16.40 33.50
N MET A 314 -2.66 -16.36 33.46
CA MET A 314 -3.52 -17.43 34.03
C MET A 314 -4.72 -17.68 33.10
N GLY A 315 -5.29 -18.89 33.22
CA GLY A 315 -6.50 -19.27 32.50
C GLY A 315 -6.34 -19.32 30.98
N GLN A 316 -7.34 -18.84 30.25
CA GLN A 316 -7.32 -18.85 28.78
C GLN A 316 -6.18 -18.02 28.18
N PRO A 317 -5.85 -16.81 28.68
CA PRO A 317 -4.69 -16.05 28.18
C PRO A 317 -3.36 -16.79 28.32
N GLU A 318 -3.13 -17.56 29.38
CA GLU A 318 -1.93 -18.40 29.53
C GLU A 318 -1.90 -19.52 28.49
N ARG A 319 -3.04 -20.18 28.26
CA ARG A 319 -3.13 -21.20 27.21
C ARG A 319 -2.84 -20.61 25.82
N ALA A 320 -3.38 -19.44 25.52
CA ALA A 320 -3.12 -18.72 24.27
C ALA A 320 -1.64 -18.35 24.14
N ARG A 321 -1.01 -17.86 25.23
CA ARG A 321 0.42 -17.56 25.27
C ARG A 321 1.28 -18.77 24.90
N GLN A 322 1.01 -19.93 25.49
CA GLN A 322 1.72 -21.17 25.17
C GLN A 322 1.53 -21.57 23.70
N MET A 323 0.30 -21.53 23.19
CA MET A 323 0.03 -21.82 21.78
C MET A 323 0.81 -20.89 20.84
N LEU A 324 0.87 -19.58 21.15
CA LEU A 324 1.64 -18.62 20.35
C LEU A 324 3.14 -18.92 20.40
N LEU A 325 3.70 -19.28 21.55
CA LEU A 325 5.12 -19.61 21.70
C LEU A 325 5.53 -20.87 20.93
N ASP A 326 4.60 -21.82 20.76
CA ASP A 326 4.80 -23.07 20.02
C ASP A 326 4.48 -22.94 18.52
N TRP A 327 4.00 -21.76 18.07
CA TRP A 327 3.54 -21.52 16.72
C TRP A 327 4.68 -21.26 15.72
N ASP A 328 4.51 -21.68 14.47
CA ASP A 328 5.45 -21.49 13.36
C ASP A 328 5.38 -20.11 12.67
N PHE A 329 4.52 -19.22 13.15
CA PHE A 329 4.28 -17.87 12.63
C PHE A 329 3.67 -17.80 11.24
N VAL A 330 3.09 -18.90 10.73
CA VAL A 330 2.43 -18.96 9.44
C VAL A 330 0.95 -18.61 9.59
N MET A 331 0.50 -17.59 8.88
CA MET A 331 -0.89 -17.10 8.88
C MET A 331 -1.79 -17.99 8.01
N ASP A 332 -1.71 -19.32 8.20
CA ASP A 332 -2.52 -20.30 7.47
C ASP A 332 -4.00 -20.24 7.89
N LYS A 333 -4.89 -20.40 6.91
CA LYS A 333 -6.34 -20.34 7.12
C LYS A 333 -6.89 -21.37 8.13
N HIS A 334 -6.17 -22.43 8.42
CA HIS A 334 -6.57 -23.46 9.41
C HIS A 334 -5.93 -23.26 10.79
N SER A 335 -4.95 -22.34 10.93
CA SER A 335 -4.28 -22.06 12.19
C SER A 335 -5.20 -21.37 13.19
N ILE A 336 -5.20 -21.84 14.43
CA ILE A 336 -5.85 -21.19 15.58
C ILE A 336 -4.96 -20.07 16.09
N GLU A 337 -3.65 -20.30 16.11
CA GLU A 337 -2.62 -19.36 16.55
C GLU A 337 -2.64 -18.08 15.74
N ALA A 338 -2.86 -18.17 14.41
CA ALA A 338 -3.02 -17.02 13.53
C ALA A 338 -4.24 -16.16 13.91
N THR A 339 -5.34 -16.77 14.37
CA THR A 339 -6.50 -16.06 14.90
C THR A 339 -6.14 -15.30 16.17
N ILE A 340 -5.51 -16.00 17.13
CA ILE A 340 -5.10 -15.42 18.41
C ILE A 340 -4.12 -14.26 18.17
N TYR A 341 -3.09 -14.50 17.34
CA TYR A 341 -2.07 -13.50 17.01
C TYR A 341 -2.68 -12.25 16.38
N SER A 342 -3.53 -12.39 15.36
CA SER A 342 -4.10 -11.24 14.66
C SER A 342 -5.00 -10.38 15.56
N ALA A 343 -5.74 -11.02 16.51
CA ALA A 343 -6.52 -10.29 17.51
C ALA A 343 -5.61 -9.60 18.54
N TRP A 344 -4.57 -10.28 19.01
CA TRP A 344 -3.59 -9.74 19.92
C TRP A 344 -2.80 -8.57 19.34
N GLU A 345 -2.30 -8.70 18.10
CA GLU A 345 -1.58 -7.61 17.41
C GLU A 345 -2.47 -6.37 17.28
N ALA A 346 -3.72 -6.55 16.87
CA ALA A 346 -4.66 -5.43 16.72
C ALA A 346 -4.88 -4.68 18.04
N GLU A 347 -5.08 -5.41 19.14
CA GLU A 347 -5.26 -4.83 20.47
C GLU A 347 -3.96 -4.18 20.99
N LEU A 348 -2.80 -4.83 20.76
CA LEU A 348 -1.50 -4.28 21.11
C LEU A 348 -1.21 -2.96 20.40
N ARG A 349 -1.52 -2.88 19.11
CA ARG A 349 -1.39 -1.64 18.33
C ARG A 349 -2.26 -0.53 18.90
N GLN A 350 -3.52 -0.83 19.24
CA GLN A 350 -4.43 0.15 19.81
C GLN A 350 -3.94 0.65 21.17
N ARG A 351 -3.55 -0.25 22.08
CA ARG A 351 -3.03 0.12 23.40
C ARG A 351 -1.73 0.91 23.33
N THR A 352 -0.81 0.50 22.45
CA THR A 352 0.46 1.23 22.24
C THR A 352 0.20 2.63 21.68
N ARG A 353 -0.74 2.76 20.76
CA ARG A 353 -1.18 4.06 20.24
C ARG A 353 -1.72 4.95 21.37
N ASP A 354 -2.62 4.42 22.17
CA ASP A 354 -3.25 5.20 23.28
C ASP A 354 -2.25 5.59 24.36
N ALA A 355 -1.20 4.79 24.54
CA ALA A 355 -0.11 5.12 25.47
C ALA A 355 0.86 6.18 24.95
N LEU A 356 1.04 6.29 23.62
CA LEU A 356 2.04 7.19 23.01
C LEU A 356 1.44 8.47 22.42
N MET A 357 0.19 8.43 21.98
CA MET A 357 -0.43 9.56 21.27
C MET A 357 -1.33 10.35 22.22
N PRO A 358 -1.29 11.70 22.17
CA PRO A 358 -2.22 12.53 22.90
C PRO A 358 -3.67 12.21 22.55
N SER A 359 -4.55 12.26 23.56
CA SER A 359 -6.00 12.09 23.37
C SER A 359 -6.53 13.14 22.38
N GLY A 360 -7.36 12.69 21.43
CA GLY A 360 -7.95 13.56 20.41
C GLY A 360 -7.15 13.67 19.10
N LEU A 361 -5.92 13.18 19.03
CA LEU A 361 -5.22 13.02 17.76
C LEU A 361 -5.74 11.77 17.02
N GLY A 362 -6.22 11.99 15.80
CA GLY A 362 -6.55 10.92 14.87
C GLY A 362 -5.30 10.24 14.32
N GLY A 363 -5.49 9.07 13.69
CA GLY A 363 -4.44 8.32 13.01
C GLY A 363 -4.04 7.03 13.76
N ASN A 364 -3.27 6.20 13.08
CA ASN A 364 -2.78 4.93 13.60
C ASN A 364 -1.24 4.95 13.65
N LEU A 365 -0.67 4.20 14.59
CA LEU A 365 0.76 3.90 14.53
C LEU A 365 1.01 2.83 13.48
N SER A 366 2.13 2.94 12.76
CA SER A 366 2.63 1.84 11.93
C SER A 366 2.97 0.63 12.81
N LEU A 367 2.85 -0.57 12.27
CA LEU A 367 3.23 -1.78 13.00
C LEU A 367 4.72 -1.77 13.37
N ARG A 368 5.55 -1.25 12.48
CA ARG A 368 6.97 -1.01 12.76
C ARG A 368 7.17 -0.18 14.04
N LYS A 369 6.42 0.94 14.18
CA LYS A 369 6.55 1.80 15.37
C LYS A 369 6.08 1.10 16.64
N VAL A 370 5.04 0.26 16.55
CA VAL A 370 4.60 -0.57 17.67
C VAL A 370 5.70 -1.53 18.08
N ILE A 371 6.26 -2.29 17.14
CA ILE A 371 7.34 -3.27 17.41
C ILE A 371 8.57 -2.57 18.01
N GLU A 372 9.04 -1.47 17.43
CA GLU A 372 10.15 -0.67 17.97
C GLU A 372 9.88 -0.25 19.43
N THR A 373 8.65 0.17 19.74
CA THR A 373 8.25 0.59 21.08
C THR A 373 8.25 -0.58 22.07
N ILE A 374 7.80 -1.75 21.64
CA ILE A 374 7.75 -2.95 22.49
C ILE A 374 9.17 -3.53 22.70
N MET A 375 10.00 -3.55 21.67
CA MET A 375 11.38 -4.04 21.76
C MET A 375 12.29 -3.13 22.61
N VAL A 376 12.13 -1.82 22.46
CA VAL A 376 12.91 -0.80 23.19
C VAL A 376 11.94 0.23 23.80
N PRO A 377 11.34 -0.09 24.97
CA PRO A 377 10.32 0.76 25.57
C PRO A 377 10.87 2.16 25.92
N PRO A 378 10.31 3.23 25.34
CA PRO A 378 10.77 4.58 25.60
C PRO A 378 10.31 5.08 26.97
N GLY A 379 11.04 6.03 27.54
CA GLY A 379 10.66 6.69 28.82
C GLY A 379 9.30 7.39 28.81
N THR A 380 8.76 7.66 27.62
CA THR A 380 7.40 8.20 27.46
C THR A 380 6.28 7.24 27.90
N LEU A 381 6.57 5.93 28.00
CA LEU A 381 5.63 4.96 28.56
C LEU A 381 5.50 5.03 30.08
N GLY A 382 6.30 5.84 30.76
CA GLY A 382 6.21 6.05 32.21
C GLY A 382 7.52 5.87 32.95
N ARG A 383 7.46 5.82 34.30
CA ARG A 383 8.65 5.71 35.16
C ARG A 383 9.34 4.34 35.07
N GLU A 384 8.59 3.31 34.77
CA GLU A 384 9.04 1.91 34.62
C GLU A 384 8.66 1.37 33.24
N PRO A 385 9.38 1.76 32.16
CA PRO A 385 8.97 1.45 30.80
C PRO A 385 8.88 -0.04 30.49
N MET A 386 9.72 -0.89 31.14
CA MET A 386 9.67 -2.34 30.96
C MET A 386 8.43 -2.94 31.57
N LEU A 387 7.99 -2.44 32.74
CA LEU A 387 6.73 -2.88 33.34
C LEU A 387 5.53 -2.47 32.49
N ALA A 388 5.51 -1.20 32.06
CA ALA A 388 4.47 -0.68 31.15
C ALA A 388 4.38 -1.50 29.85
N ARG A 389 5.51 -1.87 29.25
CA ARG A 389 5.55 -2.79 28.09
C ARG A 389 4.89 -4.13 28.41
N ASN A 390 5.22 -4.75 29.55
CA ASN A 390 4.67 -6.05 29.95
C ASN A 390 3.14 -5.96 30.16
N ASP A 391 2.67 -4.86 30.73
CA ASP A 391 1.24 -4.58 30.89
C ASP A 391 0.53 -4.40 29.53
N LEU A 392 1.18 -3.75 28.54
CA LEU A 392 0.66 -3.64 27.18
C LEU A 392 0.53 -5.02 26.53
N LEU A 393 1.55 -5.86 26.61
CA LEU A 393 1.59 -7.19 26.01
C LEU A 393 0.53 -8.13 26.63
N SER A 394 0.54 -8.25 27.96
CA SER A 394 -0.37 -9.15 28.70
C SER A 394 -1.82 -8.65 28.66
N GLY A 395 -2.02 -7.36 28.84
CA GLY A 395 -3.36 -6.76 28.77
C GLY A 395 -3.98 -6.87 27.37
N ALA A 396 -3.16 -6.71 26.32
CA ALA A 396 -3.62 -6.91 24.95
C ALA A 396 -4.04 -8.35 24.69
N LEU A 397 -3.27 -9.35 25.19
CA LEU A 397 -3.62 -10.77 25.01
C LEU A 397 -4.89 -11.12 25.78
N THR A 398 -5.06 -10.63 26.99
CA THR A 398 -6.26 -10.86 27.79
C THR A 398 -7.52 -10.32 27.08
N THR A 399 -7.48 -9.08 26.62
CA THR A 399 -8.63 -8.48 25.90
C THR A 399 -8.89 -9.16 24.55
N ALA A 400 -7.83 -9.56 23.83
CA ALA A 400 -7.98 -10.31 22.58
C ALA A 400 -8.72 -11.64 22.81
N MET A 401 -8.38 -12.37 23.88
CA MET A 401 -9.04 -13.63 24.22
C MET A 401 -10.52 -13.45 24.57
N GLU A 402 -10.86 -12.43 25.38
CA GLU A 402 -12.25 -12.08 25.69
C GLU A 402 -13.06 -11.73 24.41
N THR A 403 -12.45 -10.97 23.52
CA THR A 403 -13.06 -10.59 22.23
C THR A 403 -13.31 -11.79 21.34
N LEU A 404 -12.33 -12.70 21.24
CA LEU A 404 -12.43 -13.92 20.44
C LEU A 404 -13.48 -14.87 21.01
N GLU A 405 -13.52 -15.07 22.32
CA GLU A 405 -14.56 -15.90 22.97
C GLU A 405 -15.95 -15.34 22.71
N GLY A 406 -16.13 -14.02 22.86
CA GLY A 406 -17.40 -13.35 22.56
C GLY A 406 -17.82 -13.47 21.09
N ARG A 407 -16.87 -13.55 20.16
CA ARG A 407 -17.13 -13.61 18.71
C ARG A 407 -17.26 -15.04 18.17
N LEU A 408 -16.41 -15.95 18.63
CA LEU A 408 -16.26 -17.31 18.07
C LEU A 408 -16.75 -18.41 19.03
N GLY A 409 -17.12 -18.07 20.26
CA GLY A 409 -17.52 -19.02 21.31
C GLY A 409 -16.35 -19.52 22.16
N ALA A 410 -16.66 -20.22 23.24
CA ALA A 410 -15.69 -20.63 24.25
C ALA A 410 -14.73 -21.75 23.82
N ASP A 411 -15.05 -22.47 22.74
CA ASP A 411 -14.20 -23.57 22.25
C ASP A 411 -13.09 -23.05 21.34
N MET A 412 -11.90 -22.86 21.92
CA MET A 412 -10.72 -22.40 21.16
C MET A 412 -10.35 -23.33 20.01
N SER A 413 -10.68 -24.61 20.05
CA SER A 413 -10.35 -25.57 18.98
C SER A 413 -11.12 -25.27 17.68
N ALA A 414 -12.17 -24.46 17.75
CA ALA A 414 -12.97 -24.03 16.61
C ALA A 414 -12.52 -22.67 16.03
N TRP A 415 -11.47 -22.04 16.58
CA TRP A 415 -11.05 -20.70 16.18
C TRP A 415 -10.12 -20.69 14.95
N GLN A 416 -10.46 -21.44 13.92
CA GLN A 416 -9.68 -21.40 12.67
C GLN A 416 -9.64 -20.01 12.07
N TYR A 417 -8.47 -19.57 11.59
CA TYR A 417 -8.25 -18.24 11.05
C TYR A 417 -9.15 -17.93 9.84
N GLY A 418 -9.15 -18.81 8.82
CA GLY A 418 -9.87 -18.61 7.58
C GLY A 418 -11.37 -18.86 7.62
N GLN A 419 -12.01 -18.95 8.81
CA GLN A 419 -13.46 -19.18 8.89
C GLN A 419 -14.28 -17.95 8.47
N ALA A 420 -15.52 -18.20 8.03
CA ALA A 420 -16.43 -17.15 7.53
C ALA A 420 -16.68 -16.03 8.56
N ALA A 421 -16.71 -16.36 9.85
CA ALA A 421 -16.94 -15.43 10.93
C ALA A 421 -15.71 -14.58 11.28
N TYR A 422 -14.50 -14.93 10.80
CA TYR A 422 -13.27 -14.26 11.22
C TYR A 422 -12.45 -13.67 10.06
N HIS A 423 -11.89 -14.51 9.16
CA HIS A 423 -11.05 -14.04 8.06
C HIS A 423 -11.42 -14.76 6.75
N SER A 424 -12.28 -14.12 5.96
CA SER A 424 -12.82 -14.68 4.73
C SER A 424 -13.05 -13.56 3.71
N ALA A 425 -13.29 -13.91 2.46
CA ALA A 425 -13.68 -12.97 1.41
C ALA A 425 -14.96 -13.38 0.73
N THR A 426 -15.85 -12.43 0.46
CA THR A 426 -16.98 -12.58 -0.43
C THR A 426 -16.79 -11.64 -1.61
N LEU A 427 -16.58 -12.20 -2.80
CA LEU A 427 -16.43 -11.43 -4.03
C LEU A 427 -17.83 -11.06 -4.52
N ARG A 428 -18.13 -9.78 -4.56
CA ARG A 428 -19.46 -9.25 -4.88
C ARG A 428 -19.45 -8.54 -6.22
N HIS A 429 -20.53 -8.77 -6.97
CA HIS A 429 -20.79 -8.00 -8.19
C HIS A 429 -21.53 -6.69 -7.85
N PRO A 430 -21.22 -5.55 -8.49
CA PRO A 430 -21.92 -4.28 -8.23
C PRO A 430 -23.44 -4.35 -8.41
N LEU A 431 -23.91 -5.12 -9.38
CA LEU A 431 -25.36 -5.34 -9.62
C LEU A 431 -26.04 -6.18 -8.53
N GLY A 432 -25.29 -6.81 -7.62
CA GLY A 432 -25.87 -7.67 -6.58
C GLY A 432 -26.86 -6.97 -5.65
N THR A 433 -26.78 -5.64 -5.51
CA THR A 433 -27.73 -4.86 -4.72
C THR A 433 -29.05 -4.55 -5.45
N ALA A 434 -29.07 -4.70 -6.78
CA ALA A 434 -30.20 -4.35 -7.65
C ALA A 434 -31.00 -5.57 -8.15
N VAL A 435 -30.63 -6.79 -7.74
CA VAL A 435 -31.26 -8.05 -8.19
C VAL A 435 -31.80 -8.85 -7.01
N ASP A 436 -32.65 -9.83 -7.31
CA ASP A 436 -33.18 -10.76 -6.31
C ASP A 436 -32.10 -11.68 -5.69
N ALA A 437 -32.45 -12.40 -4.63
CA ALA A 437 -31.49 -13.21 -3.87
C ALA A 437 -30.92 -14.38 -4.69
N SER A 438 -31.68 -14.97 -5.58
CA SER A 438 -31.26 -16.10 -6.42
C SER A 438 -30.24 -15.64 -7.47
N THR A 439 -30.49 -14.52 -8.13
CA THR A 439 -29.56 -13.90 -9.08
C THR A 439 -28.29 -13.41 -8.36
N ARG A 440 -28.42 -12.80 -7.17
CA ARG A 440 -27.28 -12.39 -6.35
C ARG A 440 -26.37 -13.56 -6.01
N ALA A 441 -26.92 -14.71 -5.65
CA ALA A 441 -26.14 -15.90 -5.32
C ALA A 441 -25.26 -16.39 -6.49
N VAL A 442 -25.67 -16.15 -7.73
CA VAL A 442 -24.89 -16.48 -8.94
C VAL A 442 -23.83 -15.41 -9.22
N LEU A 443 -24.09 -14.15 -8.84
CA LEU A 443 -23.21 -13.02 -9.09
C LEU A 443 -22.13 -12.82 -8.03
N GLN A 444 -22.05 -13.67 -7.01
CA GLN A 444 -21.06 -13.58 -5.95
C GLN A 444 -20.40 -14.93 -5.68
N ALA A 445 -19.18 -14.90 -5.14
CA ALA A 445 -18.48 -16.09 -4.68
C ALA A 445 -18.01 -15.89 -3.23
N GLY A 446 -18.19 -16.90 -2.39
CA GLY A 446 -17.80 -16.87 -0.99
C GLY A 446 -18.98 -17.10 -0.01
N PRO A 447 -18.70 -17.06 1.31
CA PRO A 447 -17.41 -16.69 1.92
C PRO A 447 -16.31 -17.71 1.62
N LEU A 448 -15.16 -17.22 1.14
CA LEU A 448 -13.98 -18.02 0.83
C LEU A 448 -12.99 -17.92 2.01
N PRO A 449 -12.60 -19.05 2.66
CA PRO A 449 -11.55 -19.04 3.68
C PRO A 449 -10.24 -18.51 3.11
N ARG A 450 -9.54 -17.66 3.87
CA ARG A 450 -8.26 -17.07 3.47
C ARG A 450 -7.22 -17.21 4.55
N GLY A 451 -5.98 -17.47 4.15
CA GLY A 451 -4.77 -17.24 4.92
C GLY A 451 -4.16 -15.87 4.58
N GLY A 452 -2.95 -15.65 5.04
CA GLY A 452 -2.22 -14.39 4.85
C GLY A 452 -2.68 -13.26 5.78
N TYR A 453 -1.96 -12.16 5.77
CA TYR A 453 -2.18 -11.01 6.64
C TYR A 453 -1.65 -9.73 5.99
N GLY A 454 -1.92 -8.56 6.55
CA GLY A 454 -1.43 -7.29 6.01
C GLY A 454 0.09 -7.18 5.90
N SER A 455 0.82 -7.93 6.71
CA SER A 455 2.29 -7.95 6.79
C SER A 455 2.97 -9.17 6.15
N THR A 456 2.21 -10.13 5.61
CA THR A 456 2.75 -11.30 4.88
C THR A 456 2.88 -11.01 3.38
N VAL A 457 3.72 -11.76 2.65
CA VAL A 457 3.87 -11.62 1.20
C VAL A 457 2.54 -11.90 0.51
N ASN A 458 1.85 -13.00 0.87
CA ASN A 458 0.43 -13.20 0.53
C ASN A 458 -0.43 -12.20 1.32
N GLN A 459 -0.40 -10.95 0.90
CA GLN A 459 -1.08 -9.86 1.60
C GLN A 459 -2.60 -10.00 1.46
N THR A 460 -3.27 -9.90 2.61
CA THR A 460 -4.73 -9.83 2.72
C THR A 460 -5.10 -8.77 3.74
N GLY A 461 -6.28 -8.17 3.62
CA GLY A 461 -6.80 -7.30 4.68
C GLY A 461 -7.35 -8.12 5.86
N ASN A 462 -7.93 -7.45 6.82
CA ASN A 462 -8.50 -8.07 8.02
C ASN A 462 -10.03 -8.08 7.97
N GLY A 463 -10.64 -9.09 8.57
CA GLY A 463 -12.07 -9.14 8.88
C GLY A 463 -12.85 -10.25 8.18
N SER A 464 -14.10 -10.43 8.62
CA SER A 464 -15.00 -11.48 8.15
C SER A 464 -15.55 -11.28 6.74
N ASN A 465 -15.18 -10.22 6.07
CA ASN A 465 -15.49 -9.97 4.67
C ASN A 465 -14.35 -9.19 4.02
N GLN A 466 -13.17 -9.76 4.10
CA GLN A 466 -11.95 -9.18 3.60
C GLN A 466 -11.89 -9.39 2.08
N THR A 467 -11.78 -8.31 1.32
CA THR A 467 -11.72 -8.30 -0.14
C THR A 467 -10.50 -7.54 -0.67
N SER A 468 -9.45 -7.37 0.13
CA SER A 468 -8.18 -6.80 -0.28
C SER A 468 -7.13 -7.89 -0.50
N GLY A 469 -6.20 -7.68 -1.40
CA GLY A 469 -5.12 -8.61 -1.71
C GLY A 469 -4.71 -8.60 -3.18
N ALA A 470 -3.97 -9.63 -3.62
CA ALA A 470 -3.55 -9.73 -5.00
C ALA A 470 -4.76 -9.76 -5.95
N SER A 471 -4.91 -8.69 -6.74
CA SER A 471 -5.95 -8.57 -7.78
C SER A 471 -5.55 -9.30 -9.07
N PHE A 472 -4.28 -9.67 -9.16
CA PHE A 472 -3.64 -10.28 -10.32
C PHE A 472 -2.30 -10.85 -9.86
N ARG A 473 -1.84 -11.95 -10.42
CA ARG A 473 -0.50 -12.51 -10.21
C ARG A 473 0.11 -12.87 -11.54
N ILE A 474 1.36 -12.50 -11.73
CA ILE A 474 2.14 -12.86 -12.90
C ILE A 474 3.56 -13.23 -12.49
N ILE A 475 4.11 -14.23 -13.14
CA ILE A 475 5.52 -14.61 -13.08
C ILE A 475 5.97 -14.83 -14.50
N ILE A 476 7.09 -14.22 -14.86
CA ILE A 476 7.61 -14.25 -16.23
C ILE A 476 9.07 -14.68 -16.19
N ASP A 477 9.39 -15.78 -16.83
CA ASP A 477 10.76 -16.18 -17.16
C ASP A 477 11.10 -15.57 -18.52
N THR A 478 12.14 -14.75 -18.60
CA THR A 478 12.49 -14.02 -19.82
C THR A 478 13.21 -14.88 -20.88
N GLY A 479 13.54 -16.11 -20.56
CA GLY A 479 14.26 -17.03 -21.48
C GLY A 479 13.36 -17.72 -22.48
N ASP A 480 12.19 -18.12 -22.09
CA ASP A 480 11.26 -18.91 -22.89
C ASP A 480 9.91 -18.16 -23.02
N TRP A 481 9.64 -17.77 -24.27
CA TRP A 481 8.40 -17.05 -24.62
C TRP A 481 7.40 -17.92 -25.40
N ASP A 482 7.80 -19.18 -25.76
CA ASP A 482 7.00 -20.11 -26.60
C ASP A 482 6.11 -21.05 -25.77
#